data_8aac69efb4ee2bf61130bb1efc11451b
#
_entry.id   8aac69efb4ee2bf61130bb1efc11451b
#
_cell.length_a   1.000
_cell.length_b   1.000
_cell.length_c   1.000
_cell.angle_alpha   90.00
_cell.angle_beta   90.00
_cell.angle_gamma   90.00
#
_symmetry.space_group_name_H-M   'P 1'
#
loop_
_entity.id
_entity.type
_entity.pdbx_description
1 polymer ?
#
loop_
_entity_poly.entity_id
_entity_poly.type
_entity_poly.pdbx_seq_one_letter_code
_entity_poly.pdbx_strand_id
1 'polypeptide(L)'
;PHPDYASVDVLATVMASEPAGRLYEGLVRRRIAASCYGYSFALHDPGALMFGADAADGTDGSTLLQSLAESVETAADRPFSADEVERAKSELLKGRELQMANSQQVAIELSEWAAQGDWRLFFLHRDRLEKVTAADVNRVAKQYLIRSNRTAGVFEPTKAAERATIPATPDVAALLQDYQGRAAVAQGEQFDAAPKAIEGRLQRSSLDSGLKVTLLPKKTRGGMATLQLTLRYGNLKALENLGLAAELLPELLMRGTANRSRQEISDELNNYRARMSLSGAPGTLTARIQVTRENLPPVLNLLRDVLRNPAFPAEEMELLREEQLSATGQQVSDPVALAFSAATRRISPY
;
A
#
# COMPACT_ATOMS: atom_id res chain seq x y z
N PRO A 1 -21.04 5.24 -7.62
CA PRO A 1 -20.87 6.71 -7.80
C PRO A 1 -21.68 7.57 -6.85
N HIS A 2 -22.09 7.03 -5.67
CA HIS A 2 -22.78 7.81 -4.63
C HIS A 2 -21.93 9.03 -4.21
N PRO A 3 -22.54 10.20 -3.90
CA PRO A 3 -21.78 11.38 -3.46
C PRO A 3 -20.86 11.12 -2.27
N ASP A 4 -21.24 10.27 -1.33
CA ASP A 4 -20.46 9.92 -0.16
C ASP A 4 -19.29 8.98 -0.43
N TYR A 5 -19.18 8.37 -1.63
CA TYR A 5 -18.20 7.33 -1.89
C TYR A 5 -16.76 7.80 -1.64
N ALA A 6 -16.42 9.02 -2.05
CA ALA A 6 -15.08 9.58 -1.79
C ALA A 6 -14.78 9.71 -0.28
N SER A 7 -15.76 10.12 0.52
CA SER A 7 -15.60 10.21 1.98
C SER A 7 -15.52 8.84 2.64
N VAL A 8 -16.23 7.84 2.11
CA VAL A 8 -16.17 6.45 2.58
C VAL A 8 -14.82 5.81 2.22
N ASP A 9 -14.27 6.12 1.05
CA ASP A 9 -12.95 5.65 0.62
C ASP A 9 -11.83 6.22 1.52
N VAL A 10 -11.90 7.52 1.81
CA VAL A 10 -11.01 8.14 2.80
C VAL A 10 -11.20 7.53 4.19
N LEU A 11 -12.44 7.27 4.63
CA LEU A 11 -12.72 6.61 5.90
C LEU A 11 -12.07 5.21 5.97
N ALA A 12 -12.20 4.39 4.92
CA ALA A 12 -11.57 3.08 4.86
C ALA A 12 -10.06 3.18 5.06
N THR A 13 -9.43 4.13 4.39
CA THR A 13 -7.98 4.39 4.47
C THR A 13 -7.56 4.87 5.86
N VAL A 14 -8.26 5.84 6.45
CA VAL A 14 -7.96 6.31 7.84
C VAL A 14 -8.09 5.17 8.85
N MET A 15 -9.04 4.27 8.63
CA MET A 15 -9.22 3.13 9.55
C MET A 15 -8.13 2.08 9.42
N ALA A 16 -7.68 1.77 8.22
CA ALA A 16 -6.92 0.55 7.95
C ALA A 16 -5.48 0.76 7.46
N SER A 17 -5.05 1.99 7.07
CA SER A 17 -3.68 2.17 6.59
C SER A 17 -2.62 1.89 7.65
N GLU A 18 -1.57 1.20 7.24
CA GLU A 18 -0.38 1.01 8.06
C GLU A 18 0.63 2.16 7.85
N PRO A 19 1.31 2.56 8.93
CA PRO A 19 1.22 2.11 10.33
C PRO A 19 0.30 2.96 11.20
N ALA A 20 -0.45 3.90 10.62
CA ALA A 20 -1.15 4.98 11.32
C ALA A 20 -2.67 4.79 11.41
N GLY A 21 -3.21 3.75 10.78
CA GLY A 21 -4.65 3.46 10.79
C GLY A 21 -5.16 3.06 12.18
N ARG A 22 -6.39 3.46 12.50
CA ARG A 22 -6.97 3.19 13.83
C ARG A 22 -7.10 1.69 14.15
N LEU A 23 -7.33 0.85 13.13
CA LEU A 23 -7.35 -0.61 13.31
C LEU A 23 -5.95 -1.16 13.58
N TYR A 24 -4.94 -0.64 12.89
CA TYR A 24 -3.55 -1.02 13.16
C TYR A 24 -3.17 -0.71 14.61
N GLU A 25 -3.42 0.51 15.07
CA GLU A 25 -3.14 0.94 16.44
C GLU A 25 -3.96 0.15 17.48
N GLY A 26 -5.23 -0.13 17.16
CA GLY A 26 -6.15 -0.79 18.07
C GLY A 26 -6.02 -2.31 18.14
N LEU A 27 -5.58 -2.95 17.08
CA LEU A 27 -5.57 -4.41 16.95
C LEU A 27 -4.15 -4.97 16.77
N VAL A 28 -3.38 -4.45 15.81
CA VAL A 28 -2.06 -5.02 15.49
C VAL A 28 -1.03 -4.64 16.55
N ARG A 29 -0.94 -3.36 16.94
CA ARG A 29 -0.03 -2.94 18.02
C ARG A 29 -0.37 -3.56 19.37
N ARG A 30 -1.63 -3.96 19.59
CA ARG A 30 -2.07 -4.67 20.79
C ARG A 30 -1.94 -6.19 20.67
N ARG A 31 -1.43 -6.71 19.55
CA ARG A 31 -1.23 -8.14 19.30
C ARG A 31 -2.52 -8.97 19.36
N ILE A 32 -3.65 -8.35 19.08
CA ILE A 32 -4.95 -9.04 18.89
C ILE A 32 -5.04 -9.55 17.46
N ALA A 33 -4.52 -8.77 16.50
CA ALA A 33 -4.42 -9.15 15.10
C ALA A 33 -2.96 -9.19 14.66
N ALA A 34 -2.63 -10.07 13.71
CA ALA A 34 -1.36 -10.10 13.00
C ALA A 34 -1.34 -9.07 11.87
N SER A 35 -2.48 -8.86 11.22
CA SER A 35 -2.68 -7.85 10.18
C SER A 35 -4.10 -7.29 10.24
N CYS A 36 -4.33 -6.11 9.64
CA CYS A 36 -5.66 -5.58 9.42
C CYS A 36 -5.72 -4.92 8.03
N TYR A 37 -6.93 -4.85 7.48
CA TYR A 37 -7.17 -4.23 6.18
C TYR A 37 -8.56 -3.59 6.13
N GLY A 38 -8.72 -2.64 5.22
CA GLY A 38 -10.00 -2.00 4.96
C GLY A 38 -10.02 -1.39 3.56
N TYR A 39 -11.14 -1.55 2.89
CA TYR A 39 -11.37 -0.97 1.57
C TYR A 39 -12.85 -0.78 1.29
N SER A 40 -13.14 0.16 0.40
CA SER A 40 -14.47 0.41 -0.11
C SER A 40 -14.59 -0.15 -1.52
N PHE A 41 -15.70 -0.82 -1.80
CA PHE A 41 -16.04 -1.28 -3.15
C PHE A 41 -17.03 -0.32 -3.79
N ALA A 42 -16.63 0.34 -4.86
CA ALA A 42 -17.55 1.02 -5.75
C ALA A 42 -18.11 0.00 -6.74
N LEU A 43 -19.38 -0.30 -6.62
CA LEU A 43 -20.08 -1.17 -7.55
C LEU A 43 -21.09 -0.35 -8.35
N HIS A 44 -21.65 -0.93 -9.45
CA HIS A 44 -22.78 -0.37 -10.16
C HIS A 44 -24.00 -0.29 -9.22
N ASP A 45 -24.25 -1.33 -8.46
CA ASP A 45 -25.19 -1.39 -7.36
C ASP A 45 -24.62 -0.86 -6.04
N PRO A 46 -25.39 -0.77 -4.96
CA PRO A 46 -24.84 -0.37 -3.66
C PRO A 46 -23.61 -1.19 -3.30
N GLY A 47 -22.49 -0.49 -3.06
CA GLY A 47 -21.20 -1.08 -2.73
C GLY A 47 -21.10 -1.54 -1.28
N ALA A 48 -19.91 -1.96 -0.88
CA ALA A 48 -19.61 -2.37 0.47
C ALA A 48 -18.38 -1.64 1.01
N LEU A 49 -18.41 -1.30 2.29
CA LEU A 49 -17.24 -0.93 3.07
C LEU A 49 -16.84 -2.14 3.89
N MET A 50 -15.63 -2.62 3.72
CA MET A 50 -15.14 -3.83 4.38
C MET A 50 -13.94 -3.50 5.27
N PHE A 51 -13.95 -4.08 6.48
CA PHE A 51 -12.81 -4.14 7.37
C PHE A 51 -12.57 -5.59 7.75
N GLY A 52 -11.32 -5.99 7.79
CA GLY A 52 -10.93 -7.32 8.19
C GLY A 52 -9.62 -7.32 8.96
N ALA A 53 -9.38 -8.42 9.64
CA ALA A 53 -8.14 -8.65 10.37
C ALA A 53 -7.84 -10.15 10.43
N ASP A 54 -6.58 -10.50 10.41
CA ASP A 54 -6.10 -11.85 10.65
C ASP A 54 -5.70 -11.99 12.11
N ALA A 55 -6.11 -13.08 12.75
CA ALA A 55 -5.81 -13.30 14.15
C ALA A 55 -4.30 -13.39 14.41
N ALA A 56 -3.82 -12.75 15.47
CA ALA A 56 -2.48 -13.01 15.99
C ALA A 56 -2.41 -14.42 16.59
N ASP A 57 -1.20 -14.98 16.67
CA ASP A 57 -1.01 -16.30 17.23
C ASP A 57 -1.55 -16.38 18.67
N GLY A 58 -2.39 -17.36 18.93
CA GLY A 58 -3.07 -17.53 20.22
C GLY A 58 -4.37 -16.70 20.40
N THR A 59 -4.76 -15.87 19.45
CA THR A 59 -6.04 -15.15 19.47
C THR A 59 -7.12 -15.98 18.75
N ASP A 60 -8.23 -16.26 19.43
CA ASP A 60 -9.37 -16.94 18.81
C ASP A 60 -10.20 -16.00 17.93
N GLY A 61 -10.88 -16.58 16.91
CA GLY A 61 -11.65 -15.81 15.92
C GLY A 61 -12.79 -14.99 16.54
N SER A 62 -13.39 -15.43 17.64
CA SER A 62 -14.47 -14.72 18.32
C SER A 62 -13.97 -13.47 19.03
N THR A 63 -12.83 -13.57 19.70
CA THR A 63 -12.14 -12.43 20.36
C THR A 63 -11.71 -11.40 19.32
N LEU A 64 -11.11 -11.85 18.20
CA LEU A 64 -10.73 -10.94 17.11
C LEU A 64 -11.96 -10.25 16.52
N LEU A 65 -13.02 -11.01 16.20
CA LEU A 65 -14.25 -10.44 15.64
C LEU A 65 -14.87 -9.39 16.56
N GLN A 66 -14.94 -9.68 17.86
CA GLN A 66 -15.46 -8.74 18.84
C GLN A 66 -14.62 -7.46 18.88
N SER A 67 -13.29 -7.58 18.95
CA SER A 67 -12.36 -6.44 19.01
C SER A 67 -12.41 -5.60 17.73
N LEU A 68 -12.48 -6.24 16.56
CA LEU A 68 -12.63 -5.56 15.28
C LEU A 68 -13.97 -4.82 15.19
N ALA A 69 -15.07 -5.50 15.53
CA ALA A 69 -16.41 -4.91 15.49
C ALA A 69 -16.51 -3.70 16.44
N GLU A 70 -16.00 -3.81 17.67
CA GLU A 70 -15.94 -2.71 18.63
C GLU A 70 -15.10 -1.55 18.08
N SER A 71 -13.91 -1.82 17.54
CA SER A 71 -13.04 -0.78 16.96
C SER A 71 -13.71 -0.02 15.82
N VAL A 72 -14.50 -0.69 14.99
CA VAL A 72 -15.23 -0.08 13.89
C VAL A 72 -16.45 0.70 14.38
N GLU A 73 -17.28 0.11 15.25
CA GLU A 73 -18.52 0.73 15.73
C GLU A 73 -18.26 1.96 16.62
N THR A 74 -17.20 1.94 17.43
CA THR A 74 -16.82 3.08 18.28
C THR A 74 -15.90 4.09 17.58
N ALA A 75 -15.51 3.85 16.34
CA ALA A 75 -14.62 4.76 15.60
C ALA A 75 -15.20 6.18 15.47
N ALA A 76 -16.52 6.30 15.36
CA ALA A 76 -17.22 7.59 15.26
C ALA A 76 -17.34 8.34 16.61
N ASP A 77 -17.10 7.69 17.74
CA ASP A 77 -17.15 8.32 19.08
C ASP A 77 -15.91 9.21 19.31
N ARG A 78 -14.81 8.89 18.65
CA ARG A 78 -13.62 9.75 18.60
C ARG A 78 -13.52 10.38 17.20
N PRO A 79 -13.86 11.67 17.06
CA PRO A 79 -13.82 12.35 15.77
C PRO A 79 -12.47 12.18 15.05
N PHE A 80 -12.53 11.96 13.75
CA PHE A 80 -11.33 11.92 12.90
C PHE A 80 -10.77 13.34 12.76
N SER A 81 -9.49 13.49 13.00
CA SER A 81 -8.78 14.77 12.90
C SER A 81 -8.52 15.16 11.44
N ALA A 82 -8.21 16.43 11.21
CA ALA A 82 -7.81 16.90 9.89
C ALA A 82 -6.54 16.18 9.40
N ASP A 83 -5.58 15.94 10.29
CA ASP A 83 -4.30 15.29 9.96
C ASP A 83 -4.49 13.82 9.54
N GLU A 84 -5.36 13.07 10.23
CA GLU A 84 -5.70 11.70 9.83
C GLU A 84 -6.31 11.68 8.43
N VAL A 85 -7.22 12.60 8.14
CA VAL A 85 -7.93 12.70 6.86
C VAL A 85 -6.98 13.15 5.74
N GLU A 86 -6.16 14.16 5.95
CA GLU A 86 -5.20 14.63 4.94
C GLU A 86 -4.15 13.57 4.61
N ARG A 87 -3.69 12.79 5.60
CA ARG A 87 -2.80 11.65 5.38
C ARG A 87 -3.43 10.60 4.46
N ALA A 88 -4.66 10.19 4.75
CA ALA A 88 -5.38 9.22 3.93
C ALA A 88 -5.65 9.73 2.51
N LYS A 89 -6.02 11.00 2.35
CA LYS A 89 -6.17 11.65 1.04
C LYS A 89 -4.86 11.64 0.25
N SER A 90 -3.76 12.00 0.90
CA SER A 90 -2.43 12.00 0.28
C SER A 90 -2.04 10.61 -0.21
N GLU A 91 -2.35 9.57 0.55
CA GLU A 91 -2.12 8.18 0.17
C GLU A 91 -2.94 7.78 -1.06
N LEU A 92 -4.24 8.05 -1.06
CA LEU A 92 -5.14 7.74 -2.17
C LEU A 92 -4.77 8.51 -3.45
N LEU A 93 -4.47 9.80 -3.34
CA LEU A 93 -4.08 10.64 -4.47
C LEU A 93 -2.71 10.24 -5.02
N LYS A 94 -1.74 9.89 -4.16
CA LYS A 94 -0.47 9.28 -4.58
C LYS A 94 -0.71 8.02 -5.41
N GLY A 95 -1.58 7.12 -4.93
CA GLY A 95 -1.95 5.92 -5.67
C GLY A 95 -2.47 6.23 -7.07
N ARG A 96 -3.39 7.19 -7.18
CA ARG A 96 -3.96 7.65 -8.46
C ARG A 96 -2.91 8.24 -9.41
N GLU A 97 -1.98 9.06 -8.93
CA GLU A 97 -0.92 9.59 -9.78
C GLU A 97 0.01 8.50 -10.32
N LEU A 98 0.41 7.56 -9.46
CA LEU A 98 1.25 6.46 -9.87
C LEU A 98 0.56 5.57 -10.91
N GLN A 99 -0.74 5.29 -10.74
CA GLN A 99 -1.56 4.58 -11.73
C GLN A 99 -1.61 5.32 -13.07
N MET A 100 -1.80 6.64 -13.05
CA MET A 100 -1.86 7.45 -14.28
C MET A 100 -0.55 7.48 -15.07
N ALA A 101 0.58 7.17 -14.45
CA ALA A 101 1.87 7.05 -15.12
C ALA A 101 2.04 5.72 -15.89
N ASN A 102 1.16 4.73 -15.66
CA ASN A 102 1.20 3.41 -16.29
C ASN A 102 -0.02 3.21 -17.19
N SER A 103 0.19 3.15 -18.52
CA SER A 103 -0.89 3.06 -19.50
C SER A 103 -1.71 1.77 -19.40
N GLN A 104 -1.10 0.65 -19.02
CA GLN A 104 -1.82 -0.60 -18.79
C GLN A 104 -2.73 -0.48 -17.57
N GLN A 105 -2.23 0.08 -16.48
CA GLN A 105 -3.02 0.30 -15.28
C GLN A 105 -4.17 1.27 -15.52
N VAL A 106 -3.93 2.34 -16.30
CA VAL A 106 -4.99 3.28 -16.72
C VAL A 106 -6.09 2.56 -17.50
N ALA A 107 -5.72 1.66 -18.43
CA ALA A 107 -6.72 0.92 -19.21
C ALA A 107 -7.60 0.02 -18.33
N ILE A 108 -7.00 -0.68 -17.35
CA ILE A 108 -7.72 -1.51 -16.38
C ILE A 108 -8.67 -0.63 -15.56
N GLU A 109 -8.16 0.44 -14.94
CA GLU A 109 -8.98 1.33 -14.11
C GLU A 109 -10.15 1.94 -14.88
N LEU A 110 -9.91 2.42 -16.11
CA LEU A 110 -11.00 2.95 -16.92
C LEU A 110 -12.04 1.90 -17.27
N SER A 111 -11.65 0.63 -17.46
CA SER A 111 -12.60 -0.46 -17.72
C SER A 111 -13.45 -0.80 -16.48
N GLU A 112 -12.84 -0.79 -15.29
CA GLU A 112 -13.54 -0.99 -14.02
C GLU A 112 -14.59 0.11 -13.77
N TRP A 113 -14.21 1.38 -13.99
CA TRP A 113 -15.16 2.49 -13.85
C TRP A 113 -16.21 2.54 -14.97
N ALA A 114 -15.89 2.08 -16.18
CA ALA A 114 -16.88 1.91 -17.25
C ALA A 114 -17.91 0.85 -16.87
N ALA A 115 -17.51 -0.24 -16.24
CA ALA A 115 -18.42 -1.27 -15.73
C ALA A 115 -19.38 -0.74 -14.65
N GLN A 116 -19.00 0.32 -13.94
CA GLN A 116 -19.87 1.02 -12.98
C GLN A 116 -20.82 2.03 -13.64
N GLY A 117 -20.76 2.18 -14.96
CA GLY A 117 -21.66 2.97 -15.78
C GLY A 117 -20.98 3.99 -16.69
N ASP A 118 -19.88 4.61 -16.29
CA ASP A 118 -19.15 5.55 -17.13
C ASP A 118 -17.67 5.68 -16.67
N TRP A 119 -16.73 5.56 -17.62
CA TRP A 119 -15.30 5.67 -17.34
C TRP A 119 -14.89 7.06 -16.76
N ARG A 120 -15.67 8.12 -17.01
CA ARG A 120 -15.42 9.48 -16.47
C ARG A 120 -15.58 9.54 -14.96
N LEU A 121 -16.27 8.60 -14.36
CA LEU A 121 -16.39 8.47 -12.90
C LEU A 121 -15.03 8.33 -12.23
N PHE A 122 -14.04 7.76 -12.90
CA PHE A 122 -12.65 7.72 -12.43
C PHE A 122 -12.10 9.11 -12.08
N PHE A 123 -12.32 10.09 -12.98
CA PHE A 123 -11.85 11.46 -12.78
C PHE A 123 -12.71 12.22 -11.77
N LEU A 124 -14.02 12.03 -11.83
CA LEU A 124 -14.95 12.62 -10.86
C LEU A 124 -14.64 12.17 -9.43
N HIS A 125 -14.32 10.90 -9.23
CA HIS A 125 -13.94 10.38 -7.91
C HIS A 125 -12.66 11.04 -7.40
N ARG A 126 -11.62 11.18 -8.22
CA ARG A 126 -10.40 11.92 -7.87
C ARG A 126 -10.72 13.35 -7.41
N ASP A 127 -11.50 14.06 -8.20
CA ASP A 127 -11.86 15.45 -7.92
C ASP A 127 -12.70 15.63 -6.64
N ARG A 128 -13.45 14.59 -6.28
CA ARG A 128 -14.18 14.50 -5.00
C ARG A 128 -13.21 14.18 -3.85
N LEU A 129 -12.29 13.24 -4.01
CA LEU A 129 -11.29 12.90 -2.99
C LEU A 129 -10.52 14.14 -2.51
N GLU A 130 -10.09 15.00 -3.42
CA GLU A 130 -9.37 16.23 -3.08
C GLU A 130 -10.18 17.18 -2.18
N LYS A 131 -11.50 17.14 -2.27
CA LYS A 131 -12.41 18.03 -1.53
C LYS A 131 -12.91 17.44 -0.22
N VAL A 132 -12.66 16.16 0.06
CA VAL A 132 -13.09 15.53 1.31
C VAL A 132 -12.49 16.25 2.51
N THR A 133 -13.33 16.53 3.49
CA THR A 133 -12.96 17.18 4.76
C THR A 133 -13.11 16.21 5.93
N ALA A 134 -12.50 16.54 7.08
CA ALA A 134 -12.71 15.79 8.30
C ALA A 134 -14.20 15.76 8.73
N ALA A 135 -14.95 16.82 8.45
CA ALA A 135 -16.38 16.86 8.70
C ALA A 135 -17.14 15.82 7.87
N ASP A 136 -16.76 15.63 6.60
CA ASP A 136 -17.38 14.64 5.72
C ASP A 136 -17.08 13.22 6.20
N VAL A 137 -15.82 12.92 6.55
CA VAL A 137 -15.42 11.61 7.08
C VAL A 137 -16.16 11.30 8.39
N ASN A 138 -16.24 12.27 9.30
CA ASN A 138 -16.98 12.12 10.55
C ASN A 138 -18.48 11.90 10.33
N ARG A 139 -19.07 12.57 9.34
CA ARG A 139 -20.48 12.39 8.97
C ARG A 139 -20.74 10.97 8.45
N VAL A 140 -19.94 10.50 7.48
CA VAL A 140 -20.14 9.16 6.89
C VAL A 140 -19.82 8.04 7.91
N ALA A 141 -18.85 8.25 8.80
CA ALA A 141 -18.59 7.31 9.88
C ALA A 141 -19.81 7.13 10.78
N LYS A 142 -20.41 8.22 11.25
CA LYS A 142 -21.63 8.19 12.07
C LYS A 142 -22.82 7.58 11.34
N GLN A 143 -22.91 7.80 10.03
CA GLN A 143 -24.02 7.32 9.20
C GLN A 143 -23.92 5.83 8.89
N TYR A 144 -22.72 5.32 8.58
CA TYR A 144 -22.55 3.98 8.02
C TYR A 144 -21.94 2.97 8.99
N LEU A 145 -21.10 3.39 9.97
CA LEU A 145 -20.47 2.49 10.94
C LEU A 145 -21.40 2.22 12.13
N ILE A 146 -22.64 1.85 11.86
CA ILE A 146 -23.63 1.54 12.88
C ILE A 146 -23.93 0.03 12.89
N ARG A 147 -24.19 -0.50 14.08
CA ARG A 147 -24.41 -1.94 14.28
C ARG A 147 -25.51 -2.53 13.40
N SER A 148 -26.59 -1.78 13.15
CA SER A 148 -27.69 -2.23 12.29
C SER A 148 -27.35 -2.30 10.81
N ASN A 149 -26.23 -1.69 10.38
CA ASN A 149 -25.72 -1.71 9.01
C ASN A 149 -24.53 -2.67 8.84
N ARG A 150 -24.25 -3.53 9.84
CA ARG A 150 -23.12 -4.42 9.85
C ARG A 150 -23.52 -5.84 9.47
N THR A 151 -22.76 -6.45 8.58
CA THR A 151 -22.64 -7.92 8.47
C THR A 151 -21.25 -8.29 8.97
N ALA A 152 -21.16 -9.23 9.90
CA ALA A 152 -19.90 -9.69 10.46
C ALA A 152 -19.78 -11.20 10.26
N GLY A 153 -18.56 -11.67 9.96
CA GLY A 153 -18.28 -13.07 9.76
C GLY A 153 -16.87 -13.43 10.25
N VAL A 154 -16.73 -14.64 10.73
CA VAL A 154 -15.44 -15.26 11.02
C VAL A 154 -15.23 -16.35 10.01
N PHE A 155 -14.03 -16.37 9.39
CA PHE A 155 -13.60 -17.51 8.61
C PHE A 155 -13.00 -18.55 9.54
N GLU A 156 -13.76 -19.63 9.76
CA GLU A 156 -13.26 -20.81 10.43
C GLU A 156 -13.16 -21.95 9.43
N PRO A 157 -12.05 -22.70 9.39
CA PRO A 157 -11.90 -23.83 8.48
C PRO A 157 -13.01 -24.87 8.71
N THR A 158 -13.87 -25.04 7.73
CA THR A 158 -14.95 -26.03 7.78
C THR A 158 -15.00 -26.89 6.52
N LYS A 159 -15.54 -28.11 6.64
CA LYS A 159 -15.57 -29.07 5.53
C LYS A 159 -16.78 -28.90 4.58
N ALA A 160 -17.78 -28.07 4.93
CA ALA A 160 -18.99 -27.79 4.10
C ALA A 160 -19.68 -26.46 4.45
N ALA A 161 -20.21 -25.67 3.47
CA ALA A 161 -20.75 -24.30 3.61
C ALA A 161 -22.09 -24.00 2.89
N GLU A 162 -23.00 -23.13 3.43
CA GLU A 162 -24.33 -22.73 2.90
C GLU A 162 -24.42 -21.23 2.51
N ARG A 163 -25.19 -20.79 1.44
CA ARG A 163 -25.12 -19.45 0.79
C ARG A 163 -26.45 -18.78 0.34
N ALA A 164 -26.53 -17.44 0.22
CA ALA A 164 -27.74 -16.59 -0.04
C ALA A 164 -27.69 -15.60 -1.26
N THR A 165 -28.80 -14.84 -1.64
CA THR A 165 -29.05 -14.11 -2.94
C THR A 165 -29.20 -12.55 -2.86
N ILE A 166 -29.02 -11.73 -3.93
CA ILE A 166 -28.71 -10.27 -4.00
C ILE A 166 -29.63 -9.39 -4.93
N PRO A 167 -29.89 -8.06 -4.71
CA PRO A 167 -30.85 -7.17 -5.43
C PRO A 167 -30.34 -6.07 -6.43
N ALA A 168 -31.23 -5.26 -7.09
CA ALA A 168 -31.04 -4.44 -8.34
C ALA A 168 -30.66 -2.90 -8.28
N THR A 169 -30.28 -2.22 -9.36
CA THR A 169 -29.34 -1.09 -9.62
C THR A 169 -29.90 0.33 -9.97
N PRO A 170 -29.20 1.51 -9.74
CA PRO A 170 -29.62 2.88 -10.07
C PRO A 170 -29.02 3.57 -11.33
N ASP A 171 -29.54 4.75 -11.79
CA ASP A 171 -29.25 5.44 -13.06
C ASP A 171 -28.05 6.45 -13.01
N VAL A 172 -27.06 6.26 -13.88
CA VAL A 172 -25.75 6.94 -13.89
C VAL A 172 -25.72 8.22 -14.79
N ALA A 173 -26.61 8.33 -15.80
CA ALA A 173 -26.54 9.40 -16.79
C ALA A 173 -26.74 10.81 -16.17
N ALA A 174 -27.62 10.90 -15.17
CA ALA A 174 -27.90 12.17 -14.47
C ALA A 174 -26.71 12.70 -13.63
N LEU A 175 -25.78 11.83 -13.23
CA LEU A 175 -24.64 12.22 -12.39
C LEU A 175 -23.51 12.92 -13.17
N LEU A 176 -23.49 12.79 -14.50
CA LEU A 176 -22.39 13.22 -15.35
C LEU A 176 -22.72 14.40 -16.26
N GLN A 177 -23.94 14.94 -16.15
CA GLN A 177 -24.47 15.94 -17.06
C GLN A 177 -23.61 17.23 -17.14
N ASP A 178 -22.97 17.63 -16.06
CA ASP A 178 -22.18 18.88 -15.97
C ASP A 178 -20.68 18.68 -15.72
N TYR A 179 -20.14 17.46 -15.88
CA TYR A 179 -18.73 17.16 -15.58
C TYR A 179 -17.77 17.53 -16.73
N GLN A 180 -16.82 18.44 -16.49
CA GLN A 180 -15.89 18.97 -17.51
C GLN A 180 -14.45 18.46 -17.46
N GLY A 181 -14.04 17.67 -16.45
CA GLY A 181 -12.68 17.12 -16.36
C GLY A 181 -11.56 18.12 -16.01
N ARG A 182 -10.33 17.66 -15.96
CA ARG A 182 -9.10 18.44 -15.70
C ARG A 182 -8.15 18.41 -16.90
N ALA A 183 -7.12 19.29 -16.87
CA ALA A 183 -6.04 19.29 -17.87
C ALA A 183 -5.36 17.92 -17.94
N ALA A 184 -5.04 17.49 -19.15
CA ALA A 184 -4.40 16.20 -19.40
C ALA A 184 -2.99 16.13 -18.76
N VAL A 185 -2.64 14.96 -18.20
CA VAL A 185 -1.28 14.69 -17.75
C VAL A 185 -0.32 14.77 -18.93
N ALA A 186 0.83 15.42 -18.73
CA ALA A 186 1.86 15.55 -19.77
C ALA A 186 2.24 14.17 -20.33
N GLN A 187 2.11 14.01 -21.64
CA GLN A 187 2.46 12.76 -22.31
C GLN A 187 3.97 12.55 -22.34
N GLY A 188 4.39 11.28 -22.24
CA GLY A 188 5.76 10.89 -22.48
C GLY A 188 6.17 11.03 -23.96
N GLU A 189 7.45 10.90 -24.23
CA GLU A 189 7.95 10.80 -25.60
C GLU A 189 7.60 9.44 -26.22
N GLN A 190 7.55 9.38 -27.55
CA GLN A 190 7.57 8.11 -28.26
C GLN A 190 8.99 7.53 -28.16
N PHE A 191 9.14 6.50 -27.33
CA PHE A 191 10.43 5.94 -26.98
C PHE A 191 10.78 4.72 -27.85
N ASP A 192 11.92 4.76 -28.53
CA ASP A 192 12.46 3.60 -29.23
C ASP A 192 13.11 2.63 -28.21
N ALA A 193 12.52 1.45 -28.06
CA ALA A 193 12.98 0.41 -27.15
C ALA A 193 14.05 -0.53 -27.75
N ALA A 194 14.50 -0.29 -28.96
CA ALA A 194 15.57 -1.08 -29.57
C ALA A 194 16.87 -0.99 -28.71
N PRO A 195 17.59 -2.10 -28.48
CA PRO A 195 18.79 -2.11 -27.62
C PRO A 195 19.83 -1.06 -28.02
N LYS A 196 20.05 -0.86 -29.32
CA LYS A 196 20.99 0.15 -29.85
C LYS A 196 20.55 1.59 -29.55
N ALA A 197 19.25 1.87 -29.62
CA ALA A 197 18.70 3.20 -29.30
C ALA A 197 18.81 3.48 -27.79
N ILE A 198 18.53 2.49 -26.95
CA ILE A 198 18.72 2.57 -25.48
C ILE A 198 20.19 2.83 -25.17
N GLU A 199 21.10 2.03 -25.71
CA GLU A 199 22.55 2.15 -25.46
C GLU A 199 23.08 3.52 -25.86
N GLY A 200 22.62 4.08 -26.98
CA GLY A 200 23.00 5.41 -27.44
C GLY A 200 22.54 6.56 -26.55
N ARG A 201 21.52 6.33 -25.69
CA ARG A 201 20.99 7.33 -24.72
C ARG A 201 21.55 7.16 -23.32
N LEU A 202 22.14 5.99 -23.00
CA LEU A 202 22.67 5.74 -21.68
C LEU A 202 23.87 6.64 -21.36
N GLN A 203 23.78 7.28 -20.21
CA GLN A 203 24.87 8.06 -19.62
C GLN A 203 25.45 7.31 -18.44
N ARG A 204 26.71 6.92 -18.50
CA ARG A 204 27.42 6.20 -17.44
C ARG A 204 28.47 7.07 -16.81
N SER A 205 28.52 7.10 -15.48
CA SER A 205 29.51 7.83 -14.69
C SER A 205 29.85 7.05 -13.44
N SER A 206 30.96 7.42 -12.80
CA SER A 206 31.32 6.96 -11.47
C SER A 206 31.54 8.17 -10.59
N LEU A 207 30.98 8.13 -9.38
CA LEU A 207 31.24 9.16 -8.37
C LEU A 207 32.59 8.89 -7.67
N ASP A 208 33.15 9.89 -6.99
CA ASP A 208 34.40 9.74 -6.22
C ASP A 208 34.31 8.68 -5.13
N SER A 209 33.10 8.41 -4.62
CA SER A 209 32.81 7.30 -3.70
C SER A 209 32.90 5.90 -4.33
N GLY A 210 33.15 5.77 -5.63
CA GLY A 210 33.14 4.51 -6.37
C GLY A 210 31.74 4.05 -6.80
N LEU A 211 30.67 4.79 -6.48
CA LEU A 211 29.32 4.48 -6.91
C LEU A 211 29.20 4.66 -8.44
N LYS A 212 28.83 3.56 -9.12
CA LYS A 212 28.54 3.58 -10.57
C LYS A 212 27.10 4.07 -10.80
N VAL A 213 26.95 5.08 -11.65
CA VAL A 213 25.64 5.66 -11.99
C VAL A 213 25.39 5.45 -13.48
N THR A 214 24.20 4.94 -13.79
CA THR A 214 23.72 4.80 -15.17
C THR A 214 22.39 5.53 -15.28
N LEU A 215 22.30 6.51 -16.18
CA LEU A 215 21.10 7.29 -16.42
C LEU A 215 20.56 6.97 -17.81
N LEU A 216 19.24 6.84 -17.92
CA LEU A 216 18.52 6.79 -19.18
C LEU A 216 17.56 7.99 -19.24
N PRO A 217 18.01 9.14 -19.77
CA PRO A 217 17.17 10.33 -19.88
C PRO A 217 16.05 10.09 -20.90
N LYS A 218 14.80 10.27 -20.44
CA LYS A 218 13.61 10.24 -21.30
C LYS A 218 12.48 11.08 -20.71
N LYS A 219 11.58 11.56 -21.57
CA LYS A 219 10.33 12.19 -21.14
C LYS A 219 9.33 11.09 -20.80
N THR A 220 9.03 10.93 -19.54
CA THR A 220 8.04 9.97 -19.04
C THR A 220 6.69 10.64 -18.89
N ARG A 221 5.61 9.86 -18.99
CA ARG A 221 4.27 10.36 -18.71
C ARG A 221 4.20 10.84 -17.25
N GLY A 222 3.65 12.05 -17.03
CA GLY A 222 3.57 12.66 -15.70
C GLY A 222 4.91 13.05 -15.09
N GLY A 223 6.01 13.07 -15.86
CA GLY A 223 7.33 13.42 -15.36
C GLY A 223 7.91 12.39 -14.35
N MET A 224 7.42 11.15 -14.37
CA MET A 224 7.86 10.10 -13.46
C MET A 224 9.32 9.72 -13.67
N ALA A 225 10.07 9.61 -12.57
CA ALA A 225 11.41 9.05 -12.51
C ALA A 225 11.40 7.72 -11.75
N THR A 226 12.15 6.75 -12.24
CA THR A 226 12.39 5.48 -11.56
C THR A 226 13.87 5.37 -11.25
N LEU A 227 14.22 5.04 -10.02
CA LEU A 227 15.58 4.79 -9.57
C LEU A 227 15.70 3.40 -8.96
N GLN A 228 16.80 2.73 -9.24
CA GLN A 228 17.22 1.52 -8.54
C GLN A 228 18.65 1.71 -8.04
N LEU A 229 18.85 1.55 -6.73
CA LEU A 229 20.18 1.46 -6.10
C LEU A 229 20.40 0.03 -5.62
N THR A 230 21.49 -0.59 -6.06
CA THR A 230 21.90 -1.92 -5.58
C THR A 230 23.20 -1.79 -4.81
N LEU A 231 23.17 -2.19 -3.55
CA LEU A 231 24.34 -2.28 -2.68
C LEU A 231 24.73 -3.74 -2.52
N ARG A 232 26.01 -4.03 -2.63
CA ARG A 232 26.59 -5.35 -2.36
C ARG A 232 27.46 -5.24 -1.11
N TYR A 233 27.31 -6.17 -0.18
CA TYR A 233 28.00 -6.13 1.10
C TYR A 233 28.35 -7.54 1.59
N GLY A 234 29.40 -7.61 2.43
CA GLY A 234 29.85 -8.85 3.01
C GLY A 234 30.47 -9.84 2.01
N ASN A 235 30.74 -11.01 2.50
CA ASN A 235 31.18 -12.19 1.75
C ASN A 235 30.68 -13.45 2.49
N LEU A 236 30.89 -14.64 1.94
CA LEU A 236 30.40 -15.90 2.52
C LEU A 236 30.75 -16.04 4.02
N LYS A 237 32.00 -15.74 4.39
CA LYS A 237 32.45 -15.81 5.79
C LYS A 237 31.83 -14.77 6.68
N ALA A 238 31.68 -13.54 6.21
CA ALA A 238 31.11 -12.44 6.99
C ALA A 238 29.58 -12.55 7.16
N LEU A 239 28.91 -13.30 6.29
CA LEU A 239 27.46 -13.51 6.31
C LEU A 239 27.07 -14.89 6.89
N GLU A 240 28.04 -15.69 7.30
CA GLU A 240 27.80 -16.97 7.94
C GLU A 240 26.92 -16.79 9.18
N ASN A 241 25.84 -17.56 9.29
CA ASN A 241 24.81 -17.47 10.34
C ASN A 241 24.02 -16.15 10.41
N LEU A 242 24.16 -15.24 9.44
CA LEU A 242 23.42 -13.97 9.36
C LEU A 242 22.31 -13.97 8.29
N GLY A 243 21.97 -15.14 7.73
CA GLY A 243 20.99 -15.24 6.64
C GLY A 243 19.66 -14.58 6.98
N LEU A 244 19.03 -14.93 8.09
CA LEU A 244 17.77 -14.36 8.55
C LEU A 244 17.87 -12.83 8.81
N ALA A 245 18.96 -12.41 9.45
CA ALA A 245 19.17 -10.97 9.69
C ALA A 245 19.29 -10.19 8.38
N ALA A 246 19.98 -10.76 7.38
CA ALA A 246 20.10 -10.13 6.07
C ALA A 246 18.78 -10.11 5.27
N GLU A 247 17.92 -11.10 5.47
CA GLU A 247 16.57 -11.13 4.87
C GLU A 247 15.63 -10.10 5.50
N LEU A 248 15.68 -9.92 6.82
CA LEU A 248 14.82 -8.96 7.54
C LEU A 248 15.34 -7.53 7.43
N LEU A 249 16.63 -7.32 7.17
CA LEU A 249 17.27 -6.00 7.12
C LEU A 249 16.53 -4.99 6.21
N PRO A 250 16.14 -5.32 4.97
CA PRO A 250 15.48 -4.35 4.10
C PRO A 250 14.19 -3.77 4.69
N GLU A 251 13.41 -4.62 5.33
CA GLU A 251 12.14 -4.23 5.93
C GLU A 251 12.36 -3.42 7.21
N LEU A 252 13.29 -3.85 8.06
CA LEU A 252 13.65 -3.14 9.29
C LEU A 252 14.20 -1.73 9.02
N LEU A 253 14.94 -1.52 7.94
CA LEU A 253 15.43 -0.20 7.52
C LEU A 253 14.28 0.78 7.27
N MET A 254 13.14 0.31 6.80
CA MET A 254 11.94 1.15 6.55
C MET A 254 11.08 1.39 7.81
N ARG A 255 11.40 0.74 8.93
CA ARG A 255 10.62 0.83 10.17
C ARG A 255 11.06 1.94 11.12
N GLY A 256 12.03 2.76 10.73
CA GLY A 256 12.43 3.97 11.47
C GLY A 256 13.91 4.30 11.34
N THR A 257 14.19 5.58 11.42
CA THR A 257 15.55 6.15 11.48
C THR A 257 15.76 6.87 12.81
N ALA A 258 16.99 7.30 13.09
CA ALA A 258 17.28 8.15 14.24
C ALA A 258 16.50 9.49 14.22
N ASN A 259 16.05 9.91 13.03
CA ASN A 259 15.39 11.21 12.82
C ASN A 259 13.89 11.09 12.52
N ARG A 260 13.39 9.86 12.24
CA ARG A 260 12.03 9.64 11.76
C ARG A 260 11.47 8.30 12.25
N SER A 261 10.25 8.32 12.72
CA SER A 261 9.46 7.10 12.95
C SER A 261 9.05 6.45 11.61
N ARG A 262 8.57 5.22 11.65
CA ARG A 262 7.97 4.51 10.50
C ARG A 262 6.83 5.32 9.87
N GLN A 263 6.00 5.94 10.70
CA GLN A 263 4.90 6.77 10.25
C GLN A 263 5.39 8.02 9.51
N GLU A 264 6.37 8.74 10.05
CA GLU A 264 6.92 9.95 9.41
C GLU A 264 7.57 9.62 8.06
N ILE A 265 8.25 8.48 7.93
CA ILE A 265 8.77 7.99 6.64
C ILE A 265 7.61 7.78 5.65
N SER A 266 6.54 7.13 6.08
CA SER A 266 5.35 6.90 5.26
C SER A 266 4.68 8.21 4.84
N ASP A 267 4.50 9.14 5.77
CA ASP A 267 3.88 10.44 5.52
C ASP A 267 4.72 11.30 4.54
N GLU A 268 6.05 11.33 4.70
CA GLU A 268 6.93 12.02 3.74
C GLU A 268 6.84 11.41 2.33
N LEU A 269 6.82 10.08 2.20
CA LEU A 269 6.63 9.41 0.91
C LEU A 269 5.28 9.74 0.28
N ASN A 270 4.21 9.82 1.08
CA ASN A 270 2.88 10.21 0.62
C ASN A 270 2.87 11.67 0.15
N ASN A 271 3.44 12.57 0.93
CA ASN A 271 3.55 14.01 0.59
C ASN A 271 4.31 14.25 -0.71
N TYR A 272 5.39 13.51 -0.94
CA TYR A 272 6.15 13.57 -2.20
C TYR A 272 5.53 12.74 -3.32
N ARG A 273 4.39 12.07 -3.07
CA ARG A 273 3.75 11.15 -4.03
C ARG A 273 4.75 10.14 -4.57
N ALA A 274 5.60 9.63 -3.69
CA ALA A 274 6.67 8.71 -3.97
C ALA A 274 6.36 7.30 -3.48
N ARG A 275 6.91 6.32 -4.18
CA ARG A 275 7.01 4.96 -3.69
C ARG A 275 8.49 4.62 -3.50
N MET A 276 8.85 4.15 -2.32
CA MET A 276 10.17 3.63 -2.01
C MET A 276 10.01 2.24 -1.41
N SER A 277 10.80 1.30 -1.88
CA SER A 277 10.85 -0.07 -1.33
C SER A 277 12.29 -0.54 -1.25
N LEU A 278 12.60 -1.26 -0.18
CA LEU A 278 13.84 -1.97 -0.02
C LEU A 278 13.57 -3.48 -0.12
N SER A 279 14.45 -4.19 -0.77
CA SER A 279 14.43 -5.66 -0.86
C SER A 279 15.86 -6.17 -0.87
N GLY A 280 16.08 -7.40 -0.46
CA GLY A 280 17.44 -7.94 -0.44
C GLY A 280 17.48 -9.42 -0.20
N ALA A 281 18.71 -9.92 -0.21
CA ALA A 281 19.09 -11.26 0.16
C ALA A 281 20.50 -11.17 0.80
N PRO A 282 21.01 -12.20 1.44
CA PRO A 282 22.36 -12.18 1.98
C PRO A 282 23.37 -11.68 0.94
N GLY A 283 24.06 -10.57 1.26
CA GLY A 283 25.04 -9.92 0.40
C GLY A 283 24.52 -8.87 -0.57
N THR A 284 23.21 -8.65 -0.65
CA THR A 284 22.65 -7.67 -1.58
C THR A 284 21.45 -6.92 -0.97
N LEU A 285 21.45 -5.61 -1.10
CA LEU A 285 20.30 -4.73 -0.76
C LEU A 285 19.96 -3.90 -1.98
N THR A 286 18.69 -3.86 -2.36
CA THR A 286 18.19 -3.09 -3.48
C THR A 286 17.11 -2.12 -3.01
N ALA A 287 17.32 -0.84 -3.23
CA ALA A 287 16.31 0.20 -3.06
C ALA A 287 15.71 0.57 -4.42
N ARG A 288 14.37 0.62 -4.51
CA ARG A 288 13.64 1.11 -5.68
C ARG A 288 12.81 2.31 -5.30
N ILE A 289 12.85 3.34 -6.15
CA ILE A 289 12.08 4.58 -5.97
C ILE A 289 11.32 4.85 -7.26
N GLN A 290 10.05 5.23 -7.12
CA GLN A 290 9.22 5.83 -8.17
C GLN A 290 8.67 7.14 -7.64
N VAL A 291 8.91 8.24 -8.35
CA VAL A 291 8.55 9.58 -7.90
C VAL A 291 8.54 10.53 -9.10
N THR A 292 7.86 11.68 -9.01
CA THR A 292 8.02 12.73 -10.01
C THR A 292 9.45 13.30 -9.97
N ARG A 293 9.94 13.76 -11.11
CA ARG A 293 11.31 14.30 -11.24
C ARG A 293 11.59 15.44 -10.25
N GLU A 294 10.61 16.28 -9.99
CA GLU A 294 10.73 17.42 -9.07
C GLU A 294 10.92 16.98 -7.61
N ASN A 295 10.26 15.87 -7.21
CA ASN A 295 10.32 15.34 -5.85
C ASN A 295 11.44 14.30 -5.66
N LEU A 296 12.21 13.97 -6.70
CA LEU A 296 13.32 13.01 -6.59
C LEU A 296 14.40 13.44 -5.57
N PRO A 297 14.88 14.71 -5.51
CA PRO A 297 15.90 15.12 -4.56
C PRO A 297 15.51 14.92 -3.08
N PRO A 298 14.35 15.37 -2.58
CA PRO A 298 13.95 15.11 -1.20
C PRO A 298 13.78 13.61 -0.90
N VAL A 299 13.27 12.81 -1.83
CA VAL A 299 13.13 11.36 -1.64
C VAL A 299 14.49 10.65 -1.60
N LEU A 300 15.49 11.14 -2.34
CA LEU A 300 16.88 10.66 -2.21
C LEU A 300 17.48 11.00 -0.86
N ASN A 301 17.17 12.17 -0.28
CA ASN A 301 17.58 12.51 1.08
C ASN A 301 16.93 11.59 2.12
N LEU A 302 15.65 11.24 1.93
CA LEU A 302 14.99 10.27 2.79
C LEU A 302 15.63 8.88 2.67
N LEU A 303 15.93 8.41 1.45
CA LEU A 303 16.67 7.15 1.26
C LEU A 303 18.04 7.17 1.95
N ARG A 304 18.76 8.29 1.85
CA ARG A 304 20.04 8.47 2.56
C ARG A 304 19.87 8.32 4.07
N ASP A 305 18.82 8.92 4.65
CA ASP A 305 18.57 8.81 6.09
C ASP A 305 18.24 7.38 6.49
N VAL A 306 17.37 6.71 5.75
CA VAL A 306 17.02 5.29 5.96
C VAL A 306 18.27 4.39 5.92
N LEU A 307 19.18 4.62 4.97
CA LEU A 307 20.39 3.78 4.82
C LEU A 307 21.52 4.15 5.80
N ARG A 308 21.62 5.41 6.25
CA ARG A 308 22.74 5.88 7.06
C ARG A 308 22.44 5.98 8.56
N ASN A 309 21.19 6.16 8.92
CA ASN A 309 20.75 6.43 10.28
C ASN A 309 19.61 5.51 10.75
N PRO A 310 19.62 4.20 10.44
CA PRO A 310 18.56 3.30 10.88
C PRO A 310 18.52 3.24 12.42
N ALA A 311 17.31 3.24 13.00
CA ALA A 311 17.11 3.16 14.45
C ALA A 311 16.88 1.73 14.96
N PHE A 312 16.33 0.85 14.13
CA PHE A 312 15.93 -0.52 14.49
C PHE A 312 15.12 -0.57 15.81
N PRO A 313 13.95 0.09 15.92
CA PRO A 313 13.18 0.13 17.14
C PRO A 313 12.81 -1.29 17.58
N ALA A 314 13.00 -1.62 18.87
CA ALA A 314 12.74 -2.97 19.39
C ALA A 314 11.28 -3.40 19.21
N GLU A 315 10.33 -2.47 19.38
CA GLU A 315 8.90 -2.71 19.15
C GLU A 315 8.60 -3.09 17.69
N GLU A 316 9.15 -2.36 16.73
CA GLU A 316 8.98 -2.65 15.30
C GLU A 316 9.66 -3.98 14.90
N MET A 317 10.75 -4.34 15.56
CA MET A 317 11.41 -5.64 15.38
C MET A 317 10.51 -6.78 15.86
N GLU A 318 9.86 -6.65 17.01
CA GLU A 318 8.93 -7.67 17.53
C GLU A 318 7.69 -7.79 16.64
N LEU A 319 7.12 -6.66 16.19
CA LEU A 319 6.01 -6.69 15.25
C LEU A 319 6.37 -7.43 13.96
N LEU A 320 7.55 -7.13 13.38
CA LEU A 320 8.03 -7.84 12.20
C LEU A 320 8.22 -9.34 12.46
N ARG A 321 8.77 -9.70 13.61
CA ARG A 321 8.95 -11.10 14.01
C ARG A 321 7.60 -11.84 14.05
N GLU A 322 6.58 -11.23 14.63
CA GLU A 322 5.24 -11.82 14.74
C GLU A 322 4.57 -11.96 13.38
N GLU A 323 4.69 -10.93 12.51
CA GLU A 323 4.22 -10.98 11.12
C GLU A 323 4.85 -12.17 10.36
N GLN A 324 6.18 -12.34 10.48
CA GLN A 324 6.91 -13.43 9.80
C GLN A 324 6.56 -14.81 10.35
N LEU A 325 6.38 -14.95 11.66
CA LEU A 325 5.96 -16.22 12.28
C LEU A 325 4.54 -16.61 11.84
N SER A 326 3.63 -15.65 11.78
CA SER A 326 2.26 -15.87 11.29
C SER A 326 2.25 -16.30 9.83
N ALA A 327 3.00 -15.61 8.96
CA ALA A 327 3.13 -15.95 7.55
C ALA A 327 3.74 -17.35 7.35
N THR A 328 4.77 -17.69 8.12
CA THR A 328 5.41 -19.02 8.07
C THR A 328 4.44 -20.11 8.53
N GLY A 329 3.66 -19.86 9.60
CA GLY A 329 2.61 -20.79 10.07
C GLY A 329 1.56 -21.09 8.98
N GLN A 330 1.14 -20.09 8.25
CA GLN A 330 0.22 -20.27 7.11
C GLN A 330 0.86 -21.10 5.97
N GLN A 331 2.12 -20.84 5.62
CA GLN A 331 2.84 -21.58 4.58
C GLN A 331 3.03 -23.07 4.95
N VAL A 332 3.28 -23.37 6.22
CA VAL A 332 3.46 -24.76 6.70
C VAL A 332 2.14 -25.55 6.67
N SER A 333 1.00 -24.88 6.64
CA SER A 333 -0.33 -25.52 6.52
C SER A 333 -0.80 -25.66 5.06
N ASP A 334 -0.13 -25.03 4.09
CA ASP A 334 -0.48 -25.12 2.65
C ASP A 334 0.27 -26.29 1.98
N PRO A 335 -0.44 -27.31 1.45
CA PRO A 335 0.19 -28.45 0.78
C PRO A 335 1.02 -28.06 -0.45
N VAL A 336 0.64 -27.00 -1.18
CA VAL A 336 1.36 -26.51 -2.37
C VAL A 336 2.67 -25.85 -1.94
N ALA A 337 2.63 -24.99 -0.93
CA ALA A 337 3.83 -24.34 -0.38
C ALA A 337 4.81 -25.37 0.19
N LEU A 338 4.32 -26.41 0.88
CA LEU A 338 5.14 -27.52 1.39
C LEU A 338 5.80 -28.30 0.25
N ALA A 339 5.07 -28.62 -0.81
CA ALA A 339 5.60 -29.33 -1.97
C ALA A 339 6.70 -28.51 -2.67
N PHE A 340 6.48 -27.21 -2.90
CA PHE A 340 7.49 -26.32 -3.46
C PHE A 340 8.73 -26.20 -2.57
N SER A 341 8.55 -26.03 -1.27
CA SER A 341 9.65 -25.98 -0.29
C SER A 341 10.48 -27.24 -0.31
N ALA A 342 9.85 -28.42 -0.33
CA ALA A 342 10.53 -29.70 -0.41
C ALA A 342 11.29 -29.88 -1.73
N ALA A 343 10.70 -29.48 -2.85
CA ALA A 343 11.33 -29.51 -4.16
C ALA A 343 12.56 -28.57 -4.22
N THR A 344 12.40 -27.34 -3.73
CA THR A 344 13.47 -26.33 -3.72
C THR A 344 14.68 -26.81 -2.89
N ARG A 345 14.44 -27.35 -1.68
CA ARG A 345 15.54 -27.91 -0.84
C ARG A 345 16.25 -29.04 -1.51
N ARG A 346 15.59 -29.83 -2.37
CA ARG A 346 16.22 -30.96 -3.08
C ARG A 346 17.03 -30.51 -4.29
N ILE A 347 16.62 -29.42 -4.95
CA ILE A 347 17.27 -28.88 -6.16
C ILE A 347 18.42 -27.93 -5.78
N SER A 348 18.23 -27.16 -4.70
CA SER A 348 19.23 -26.21 -4.21
C SER A 348 19.45 -26.40 -2.71
N PRO A 349 20.32 -27.30 -2.34
CA PRO A 349 20.59 -27.71 -0.94
C PRO A 349 21.42 -26.68 -0.15
N TYR A 350 21.67 -25.50 -0.72
CA TYR A 350 22.47 -24.42 -0.09
C TYR A 350 21.62 -23.27 0.38
#